data_8b8c81dde6046ebbfafb5aafc4d0e710
#
_entry.id   8b8c81dde6046ebbfafb5aafc4d0e710
#
_cell.length_a   1.000
_cell.length_b   1.000
_cell.length_c   1.000
_cell.angle_alpha   90.00
_cell.angle_beta   90.00
_cell.angle_gamma   90.00
#
_symmetry.space_group_name_H-M   'P 1'
#
loop_
_entity.id
_entity.type
_entity.pdbx_description
1 polymer ?
#
loop_
_entity_poly.entity_id
_entity_poly.type
_entity_poly.pdbx_seq_one_letter_code
_entity_poly.pdbx_strand_id
1 'polypeptide(L)'
;MKILLLTLLTLCSLSISAAEIPQVIKSCLQRNLPQTTAAQSIELHARDRSGYEQVLEADVYWKRYAEDQARVMMYFREPVDIRGARFLVIEKQPQNDMYIYMPSLFKVRRVTSRNISNSIMGTDFSYEDFERIQGMLSDVKAEQFPDDTLAGRPVYVLMSYPDESSGYVKVATYIDKETCVPLKTELYESGHELRKQLTVDPAEIRHQGGIYYPSELVVKDLKQKTETRLIVRNVSIGTELGNDLFDADKLKQAEIPAITAQP
;
A
#
# COMPACT_ATOMS: atom_id res chain seq x y z
N MET A 1 7.32 21.38 71.40
CA MET A 1 8.00 20.47 70.45
C MET A 1 6.97 20.08 69.40
N LYS A 2 6.95 20.80 68.24
CA LYS A 2 5.97 20.56 67.13
C LYS A 2 6.63 19.61 66.11
N ILE A 3 6.06 18.43 65.96
CA ILE A 3 6.49 17.45 65.00
C ILE A 3 5.76 17.78 63.69
N LEU A 4 6.53 18.18 62.67
CA LEU A 4 6.03 18.43 61.30
C LEU A 4 6.03 17.10 60.51
N LEU A 5 4.85 16.59 60.22
CA LEU A 5 4.68 15.39 59.39
C LEU A 5 4.78 15.81 57.93
N LEU A 6 5.87 15.42 57.29
CA LEU A 6 6.09 15.63 55.82
C LEU A 6 5.46 14.47 55.08
N THR A 7 4.28 14.67 54.46
CA THR A 7 3.63 13.69 53.56
C THR A 7 4.30 13.74 52.19
N LEU A 8 5.04 12.70 51.85
CA LEU A 8 5.67 12.49 50.55
C LEU A 8 4.62 12.05 49.56
N LEU A 9 4.20 12.97 48.67
CA LEU A 9 3.30 12.65 47.55
C LEU A 9 4.11 11.97 46.45
N THR A 10 4.03 10.64 46.34
CA THR A 10 4.59 9.89 45.20
C THR A 10 3.71 10.10 43.97
N LEU A 11 4.18 10.96 43.04
CA LEU A 11 3.61 11.03 41.67
C LEU A 11 3.94 9.73 40.96
N CYS A 12 2.94 8.88 40.80
CA CYS A 12 3.00 7.73 39.92
C CYS A 12 2.87 8.26 38.48
N SER A 13 3.98 8.45 37.76
CA SER A 13 4.01 8.76 36.35
C SER A 13 3.51 7.52 35.57
N LEU A 14 2.25 7.53 35.12
CA LEU A 14 1.73 6.59 34.16
C LEU A 14 2.46 6.83 32.83
N SER A 15 3.48 6.03 32.55
CA SER A 15 4.10 5.95 31.22
C SER A 15 3.03 5.38 30.28
N ILE A 16 2.46 6.24 29.46
CA ILE A 16 1.63 5.80 28.31
C ILE A 16 2.61 5.16 27.34
N SER A 17 2.75 3.84 27.42
CA SER A 17 3.43 3.05 26.39
C SER A 17 2.60 3.17 25.12
N ALA A 18 3.18 3.67 24.03
CA ALA A 18 2.56 3.55 22.72
C ALA A 18 2.28 2.06 22.49
N ALA A 19 1.04 1.71 22.19
CA ALA A 19 0.65 0.32 21.97
C ALA A 19 1.41 -0.19 20.74
N GLU A 20 2.33 -1.11 20.95
CA GLU A 20 3.11 -1.73 19.87
C GLU A 20 2.19 -2.72 19.14
N ILE A 21 2.27 -2.76 17.80
CA ILE A 21 1.50 -3.74 17.00
C ILE A 21 1.88 -5.14 17.48
N PRO A 22 0.91 -6.00 17.85
CA PRO A 22 1.20 -7.37 18.26
C PRO A 22 2.02 -8.13 17.22
N GLN A 23 2.98 -8.91 17.67
CA GLN A 23 3.89 -9.65 16.78
C GLN A 23 3.15 -10.55 15.78
N VAL A 24 2.00 -11.12 16.17
CA VAL A 24 1.17 -11.94 15.30
C VAL A 24 0.66 -11.16 14.09
N ILE A 25 0.28 -9.89 14.26
CA ILE A 25 -0.19 -9.02 13.18
C ILE A 25 1.00 -8.58 12.32
N LYS A 26 2.14 -8.21 12.92
CA LYS A 26 3.37 -7.91 12.18
C LYS A 26 3.77 -9.08 11.27
N SER A 27 3.83 -10.28 11.82
CA SER A 27 4.16 -11.48 11.04
C SER A 27 3.14 -11.76 9.94
N CYS A 28 1.86 -11.48 10.21
CA CYS A 28 0.77 -11.63 9.25
C CYS A 28 0.94 -10.65 8.08
N LEU A 29 1.18 -9.37 8.34
CA LEU A 29 1.39 -8.35 7.30
C LEU A 29 2.63 -8.64 6.43
N GLN A 30 3.69 -9.22 7.01
CA GLN A 30 4.91 -9.54 6.29
C GLN A 30 4.83 -10.85 5.50
N ARG A 31 3.91 -11.75 5.85
CA ARG A 31 3.80 -13.11 5.29
C ARG A 31 3.66 -13.12 3.77
N ASN A 32 2.90 -12.17 3.23
CA ASN A 32 2.57 -12.09 1.81
C ASN A 32 3.47 -11.14 1.02
N LEU A 33 4.50 -10.56 1.65
CA LEU A 33 5.48 -9.76 0.93
C LEU A 33 6.51 -10.66 0.26
N PRO A 34 6.84 -10.43 -1.02
CA PRO A 34 7.87 -11.21 -1.71
C PRO A 34 9.21 -11.14 -0.98
N GLN A 35 9.88 -12.27 -0.81
CA GLN A 35 11.16 -12.33 -0.10
C GLN A 35 12.35 -11.93 -0.99
N THR A 36 12.21 -12.05 -2.31
CA THR A 36 13.24 -11.70 -3.28
C THR A 36 12.69 -10.77 -4.36
N THR A 37 12.04 -11.33 -5.36
CA THR A 37 11.46 -10.62 -6.48
C THR A 37 10.06 -11.14 -6.78
N ALA A 38 9.22 -10.25 -7.30
CA ALA A 38 7.93 -10.60 -7.87
C ALA A 38 7.61 -9.68 -9.04
N ALA A 39 6.81 -10.16 -9.97
CA ALA A 39 6.26 -9.38 -11.06
C ALA A 39 4.79 -9.76 -11.27
N GLN A 40 3.96 -8.78 -11.60
CA GLN A 40 2.54 -9.02 -11.88
C GLN A 40 2.04 -8.09 -12.97
N SER A 41 1.19 -8.62 -13.86
CA SER A 41 0.42 -7.81 -14.82
C SER A 41 -0.93 -7.50 -14.23
N ILE A 42 -1.34 -6.24 -14.29
CA ILE A 42 -2.60 -5.76 -13.73
C ILE A 42 -3.41 -4.98 -14.76
N GLU A 43 -4.73 -5.01 -14.59
CA GLU A 43 -5.66 -4.10 -15.23
C GLU A 43 -6.34 -3.23 -14.17
N LEU A 44 -6.50 -1.95 -14.46
CA LEU A 44 -7.18 -0.99 -13.62
C LEU A 44 -8.39 -0.45 -14.37
N HIS A 45 -9.60 -0.79 -13.93
CA HIS A 45 -10.86 -0.31 -14.47
C HIS A 45 -11.34 0.86 -13.62
N ALA A 46 -11.04 2.09 -14.03
CA ALA A 46 -11.42 3.30 -13.33
C ALA A 46 -12.73 3.86 -13.88
N ARG A 47 -13.77 3.90 -13.03
CA ARG A 47 -15.09 4.39 -13.37
C ARG A 47 -15.39 5.68 -12.63
N ASP A 48 -15.71 6.72 -13.37
CA ASP A 48 -16.07 8.01 -12.82
C ASP A 48 -17.56 8.08 -12.42
N ARG A 49 -17.95 9.21 -11.80
CA ARG A 49 -19.33 9.46 -11.35
C ARG A 49 -20.37 9.51 -12.48
N SER A 50 -19.95 9.69 -13.73
CA SER A 50 -20.85 9.69 -14.91
C SER A 50 -21.07 8.28 -15.47
N GLY A 51 -20.30 7.31 -14.98
CA GLY A 51 -20.27 5.92 -15.48
C GLY A 51 -19.27 5.70 -16.61
N TYR A 52 -18.51 6.73 -17.02
CA TYR A 52 -17.42 6.54 -17.97
C TYR A 52 -16.33 5.68 -17.35
N GLU A 53 -15.88 4.68 -18.08
CA GLU A 53 -14.83 3.75 -17.65
C GLU A 53 -13.58 3.93 -18.51
N GLN A 54 -12.44 4.06 -17.83
CA GLN A 54 -11.09 4.02 -18.41
C GLN A 54 -10.41 2.73 -17.96
N VAL A 55 -9.81 2.01 -18.91
CA VAL A 55 -9.03 0.81 -18.61
C VAL A 55 -7.54 1.11 -18.80
N LEU A 56 -6.74 0.84 -17.77
CA LEU A 56 -5.29 0.94 -17.81
C LEU A 56 -4.69 -0.45 -17.65
N GLU A 57 -3.63 -0.74 -18.41
CA GLU A 57 -2.83 -1.95 -18.23
C GLU A 57 -1.44 -1.57 -17.73
N ALA A 58 -0.98 -2.26 -16.71
CA ALA A 58 0.34 -2.02 -16.15
C ALA A 58 1.01 -3.32 -15.71
N ASP A 59 2.33 -3.27 -15.65
CA ASP A 59 3.17 -4.29 -15.03
C ASP A 59 3.79 -3.73 -13.76
N VAL A 60 3.75 -4.49 -12.68
CA VAL A 60 4.32 -4.11 -11.39
C VAL A 60 5.45 -5.08 -11.06
N TYR A 61 6.62 -4.55 -10.78
CA TYR A 61 7.84 -5.28 -10.44
C TYR A 61 8.25 -4.94 -9.03
N TRP A 62 8.57 -5.94 -8.24
CA TRP A 62 8.95 -5.81 -6.86
C TRP A 62 10.28 -6.52 -6.60
N LYS A 63 11.20 -5.87 -5.86
CA LYS A 63 12.50 -6.44 -5.51
C LYS A 63 12.93 -6.02 -4.11
N ARG A 64 13.35 -7.00 -3.31
CA ARG A 64 13.99 -6.76 -2.02
C ARG A 64 15.50 -6.80 -2.19
N TYR A 65 16.19 -5.76 -1.71
CA TYR A 65 17.64 -5.64 -1.81
C TYR A 65 18.34 -6.09 -0.53
N ALA A 66 17.80 -5.69 0.62
CA ALA A 66 18.24 -6.08 1.95
C ALA A 66 17.02 -6.04 2.87
N GLU A 67 17.21 -6.37 4.13
CA GLU A 67 16.17 -6.23 5.12
C GLU A 67 15.65 -4.79 5.11
N ASP A 68 14.33 -4.62 5.05
CA ASP A 68 13.63 -3.33 4.97
C ASP A 68 14.04 -2.39 3.81
N GLN A 69 14.49 -2.96 2.71
CA GLN A 69 14.83 -2.21 1.49
C GLN A 69 14.17 -2.83 0.26
N ALA A 70 12.88 -2.68 0.14
CA ALA A 70 12.15 -3.04 -1.07
C ALA A 70 12.13 -1.89 -2.09
N ARG A 71 11.99 -2.22 -3.36
CA ARG A 71 11.71 -1.27 -4.43
C ARG A 71 10.60 -1.82 -5.30
N VAL A 72 9.69 -0.95 -5.70
CA VAL A 72 8.55 -1.32 -6.54
C VAL A 72 8.48 -0.37 -7.73
N MET A 73 8.41 -0.93 -8.93
CA MET A 73 8.25 -0.17 -10.15
C MET A 73 6.98 -0.60 -10.87
N MET A 74 6.13 0.36 -11.24
CA MET A 74 4.96 0.17 -12.09
C MET A 74 5.25 0.75 -13.47
N TYR A 75 4.98 -0.02 -14.50
CA TYR A 75 5.12 0.37 -15.92
C TYR A 75 3.76 0.31 -16.59
N PHE A 76 3.31 1.40 -17.21
CA PHE A 76 2.04 1.46 -17.91
C PHE A 76 2.21 1.02 -19.36
N ARG A 77 1.40 0.05 -19.78
CA ARG A 77 1.37 -0.48 -21.16
C ARG A 77 0.28 0.16 -22.01
N GLU A 78 -0.89 0.41 -21.40
CA GLU A 78 -2.06 1.03 -22.04
C GLU A 78 -2.76 1.99 -21.06
N PRO A 79 -3.48 3.00 -21.57
CA PRO A 79 -3.65 3.37 -22.97
C PRO A 79 -2.42 4.10 -23.57
N VAL A 80 -2.47 4.35 -24.89
CA VAL A 80 -1.34 4.88 -25.67
C VAL A 80 -0.77 6.21 -25.18
N ASP A 81 -1.62 7.07 -24.61
CA ASP A 81 -1.24 8.40 -24.09
C ASP A 81 -0.37 8.35 -22.84
N ILE A 82 -0.43 7.27 -22.06
CA ILE A 82 0.41 7.03 -20.90
C ILE A 82 1.39 5.86 -21.09
N ARG A 83 1.38 5.20 -22.24
CA ARG A 83 2.27 4.08 -22.51
C ARG A 83 3.73 4.47 -22.28
N GLY A 84 4.45 3.66 -21.50
CA GLY A 84 5.82 3.93 -21.11
C GLY A 84 5.98 4.82 -19.88
N ALA A 85 4.88 5.32 -19.29
CA ALA A 85 4.95 5.98 -18.00
C ALA A 85 5.40 4.96 -16.92
N ARG A 86 6.17 5.45 -15.95
CA ARG A 86 6.77 4.61 -14.90
C ARG A 86 6.63 5.30 -13.57
N PHE A 87 6.30 4.52 -12.56
CA PHE A 87 6.25 4.98 -11.18
C PHE A 87 7.14 4.07 -10.34
N LEU A 88 8.14 4.64 -9.67
CA LEU A 88 9.11 3.93 -8.84
C LEU A 88 8.97 4.38 -7.39
N VAL A 89 8.85 3.41 -6.48
CA VAL A 89 8.96 3.60 -5.03
C VAL A 89 10.22 2.89 -4.55
N ILE A 90 11.03 3.60 -3.78
CA ILE A 90 12.23 3.10 -3.12
C ILE A 90 11.99 3.21 -1.61
N GLU A 91 11.87 2.06 -0.95
CA GLU A 91 11.72 2.01 0.51
C GLU A 91 12.94 2.61 1.20
N LYS A 92 12.68 3.53 2.12
CA LYS A 92 13.71 4.28 2.84
C LYS A 92 13.15 4.84 4.14
N GLN A 93 13.99 4.92 5.16
CA GLN A 93 13.65 5.58 6.43
C GLN A 93 14.16 7.03 6.42
N PRO A 94 13.44 8.00 6.98
CA PRO A 94 12.11 7.90 7.59
C PRO A 94 10.96 7.97 6.57
N GLN A 95 11.22 8.26 5.31
CA GLN A 95 10.23 8.41 4.25
C GLN A 95 10.74 7.82 2.93
N ASN A 96 9.86 7.14 2.21
CA ASN A 96 10.17 6.54 0.92
C ASN A 96 10.46 7.60 -0.15
N ASP A 97 11.37 7.28 -1.07
CA ASP A 97 11.57 8.07 -2.26
C ASP A 97 10.67 7.57 -3.39
N MET A 98 9.94 8.48 -4.02
CA MET A 98 9.04 8.16 -5.13
C MET A 98 9.37 8.99 -6.37
N TYR A 99 9.36 8.36 -7.52
CA TYR A 99 9.66 8.99 -8.80
C TYR A 99 8.64 8.59 -9.85
N ILE A 100 8.24 9.56 -10.66
CA ILE A 100 7.39 9.33 -11.84
C ILE A 100 8.12 9.79 -13.10
N TYR A 101 8.12 8.93 -14.11
CA TYR A 101 8.55 9.27 -15.47
C TYR A 101 7.34 9.34 -16.38
N MET A 102 7.20 10.46 -17.10
CA MET A 102 6.17 10.66 -18.11
C MET A 102 6.83 10.78 -19.48
N PRO A 103 6.58 9.87 -20.43
CA PRO A 103 7.17 9.92 -21.77
C PRO A 103 6.88 11.22 -22.51
N SER A 104 5.64 11.73 -22.40
CA SER A 104 5.22 13.00 -23.02
C SER A 104 6.02 14.23 -22.57
N LEU A 105 6.62 14.16 -21.37
CA LEU A 105 7.42 15.24 -20.80
C LEU A 105 8.93 14.96 -20.87
N PHE A 106 9.33 13.73 -21.22
CA PHE A 106 10.72 13.25 -21.19
C PHE A 106 11.45 13.52 -19.85
N LYS A 107 10.72 13.59 -18.75
CA LYS A 107 11.23 13.96 -17.43
C LYS A 107 10.86 12.95 -16.36
N VAL A 108 11.85 12.64 -15.51
CA VAL A 108 11.63 12.02 -14.20
C VAL A 108 11.38 13.14 -13.19
N ARG A 109 10.35 12.99 -12.37
CA ARG A 109 9.99 13.92 -11.28
C ARG A 109 9.89 13.14 -9.98
N ARG A 110 10.35 13.75 -8.91
CA ARG A 110 10.12 13.22 -7.56
C ARG A 110 8.69 13.58 -7.12
N VAL A 111 7.99 12.60 -6.58
CA VAL A 111 6.71 12.81 -5.87
C VAL A 111 7.06 13.32 -4.48
N THR A 112 6.45 14.40 -4.07
CA THR A 112 6.67 15.02 -2.75
C THR A 112 5.42 14.84 -1.88
N SER A 113 5.53 15.05 -0.57
CA SER A 113 4.40 14.98 0.37
C SER A 113 3.20 15.81 -0.08
N ARG A 114 3.41 16.96 -0.77
CA ARG A 114 2.31 17.77 -1.32
C ARG A 114 1.50 17.06 -2.40
N ASN A 115 2.08 16.08 -3.07
CA ASN A 115 1.49 15.37 -4.20
C ASN A 115 1.19 13.91 -3.89
N ILE A 116 1.44 13.46 -2.65
CA ILE A 116 1.31 12.04 -2.27
C ILE A 116 -0.13 11.54 -2.40
N SER A 117 -1.10 12.42 -2.17
CA SER A 117 -2.53 12.12 -2.30
C SER A 117 -3.07 12.26 -3.72
N ASN A 118 -2.21 12.63 -4.70
CA ASN A 118 -2.65 12.72 -6.09
C ASN A 118 -2.94 11.33 -6.66
N SER A 119 -3.95 11.30 -7.53
CA SER A 119 -4.36 10.11 -8.27
C SER A 119 -3.25 9.60 -9.19
N ILE A 120 -3.08 8.29 -9.26
CA ILE A 120 -2.24 7.62 -10.25
C ILE A 120 -3.05 7.47 -11.54
N MET A 121 -2.67 8.25 -12.56
CA MET A 121 -3.25 8.19 -13.92
C MET A 121 -4.79 8.23 -13.97
N GLY A 122 -5.43 8.98 -13.08
CA GLY A 122 -6.88 9.14 -13.06
C GLY A 122 -7.66 8.00 -12.36
N THR A 123 -6.96 7.07 -11.72
CA THR A 123 -7.58 6.03 -10.89
C THR A 123 -7.91 6.54 -9.49
N ASP A 124 -8.63 5.77 -8.68
CA ASP A 124 -8.85 6.09 -7.27
C ASP A 124 -7.65 5.77 -6.36
N PHE A 125 -6.60 5.15 -6.89
CA PHE A 125 -5.35 4.96 -6.18
C PHE A 125 -4.54 6.26 -6.17
N SER A 126 -4.12 6.70 -4.99
CA SER A 126 -3.09 7.72 -4.84
C SER A 126 -1.69 7.07 -4.77
N TYR A 127 -0.64 7.88 -4.81
CA TYR A 127 0.72 7.40 -4.59
C TYR A 127 0.88 6.76 -3.21
N GLU A 128 0.24 7.33 -2.18
CA GLU A 128 0.24 6.79 -0.82
C GLU A 128 -0.53 5.46 -0.74
N ASP A 129 -1.68 5.33 -1.42
CA ASP A 129 -2.42 4.07 -1.45
C ASP A 129 -1.57 2.95 -2.07
N PHE A 130 -0.81 3.27 -3.11
CA PHE A 130 0.09 2.31 -3.73
C PHE A 130 1.19 1.84 -2.77
N GLU A 131 1.86 2.75 -2.05
CA GLU A 131 2.83 2.39 -1.01
C GLU A 131 2.21 1.47 0.04
N ARG A 132 1.02 1.82 0.50
CA ARG A 132 0.30 1.09 1.55
C ARG A 132 -0.02 -0.34 1.13
N ILE A 133 -0.55 -0.56 -0.07
CA ILE A 133 -0.85 -1.92 -0.56
C ILE A 133 0.40 -2.73 -0.85
N GLN A 134 1.56 -2.10 -1.07
CA GLN A 134 2.85 -2.77 -1.22
C GLN A 134 3.53 -3.07 0.12
N GLY A 135 2.91 -2.72 1.25
CA GLY A 135 3.48 -2.93 2.59
C GLY A 135 4.71 -2.08 2.91
N MET A 136 4.89 -0.96 2.19
CA MET A 136 6.06 -0.09 2.31
C MET A 136 5.83 1.11 3.26
N LEU A 137 4.64 1.25 3.84
CA LEU A 137 4.37 2.29 4.83
C LEU A 137 4.63 1.77 6.25
N SER A 138 5.37 2.55 7.00
CA SER A 138 5.49 2.43 8.45
C SER A 138 4.64 3.51 9.10
N ASP A 139 3.42 3.17 9.51
CA ASP A 139 2.60 4.10 10.27
C ASP A 139 3.25 4.40 11.64
N VAL A 140 3.25 5.67 12.03
CA VAL A 140 3.94 6.16 13.24
C VAL A 140 3.34 5.56 14.51
N LYS A 141 2.03 5.30 14.47
CA LYS A 141 1.30 4.69 15.58
C LYS A 141 0.25 3.73 15.04
N ALA A 142 0.20 2.53 15.58
CA ALA A 142 -0.85 1.58 15.26
C ALA A 142 -1.24 0.79 16.51
N GLU A 143 -2.51 0.41 16.61
CA GLU A 143 -3.06 -0.34 17.72
C GLU A 143 -4.06 -1.40 17.23
N GLN A 144 -4.06 -2.56 17.89
CA GLN A 144 -5.03 -3.60 17.61
C GLN A 144 -6.34 -3.27 18.33
N PHE A 145 -7.42 -3.35 17.57
CA PHE A 145 -8.80 -3.34 18.10
C PHE A 145 -9.29 -4.78 18.29
N PRO A 146 -10.43 -4.98 19.01
CA PRO A 146 -11.01 -6.30 19.13
C PRO A 146 -11.23 -6.95 17.76
N ASP A 147 -10.95 -8.25 17.70
CA ASP A 147 -11.17 -9.05 16.49
C ASP A 147 -12.63 -8.97 16.04
N ASP A 148 -12.84 -9.11 14.73
CA ASP A 148 -14.16 -9.01 14.10
C ASP A 148 -14.35 -10.16 13.10
N THR A 149 -15.52 -10.20 12.46
CA THR A 149 -15.84 -11.12 11.38
C THR A 149 -16.29 -10.33 10.16
N LEU A 150 -15.61 -10.51 9.04
CA LEU A 150 -15.93 -9.85 7.77
C LEU A 150 -16.16 -10.89 6.67
N ALA A 151 -17.32 -10.85 6.00
CA ALA A 151 -17.71 -11.83 4.97
C ALA A 151 -17.58 -13.29 5.46
N GLY A 152 -17.90 -13.56 6.72
CA GLY A 152 -17.81 -14.89 7.34
C GLY A 152 -16.40 -15.32 7.74
N ARG A 153 -15.39 -14.47 7.58
CA ARG A 153 -13.96 -14.73 7.89
C ARG A 153 -13.56 -14.01 9.17
N PRO A 154 -12.91 -14.67 10.14
CA PRO A 154 -12.35 -14.00 11.31
C PRO A 154 -11.18 -13.08 10.89
N VAL A 155 -11.20 -11.84 11.35
CA VAL A 155 -10.20 -10.83 10.99
C VAL A 155 -9.54 -10.22 12.23
N TYR A 156 -8.26 -9.84 12.09
CA TYR A 156 -7.65 -8.86 12.97
C TYR A 156 -8.09 -7.46 12.54
N VAL A 157 -8.36 -6.58 13.49
CA VAL A 157 -8.64 -5.16 13.21
C VAL A 157 -7.47 -4.33 13.69
N LEU A 158 -6.77 -3.71 12.74
CA LEU A 158 -5.65 -2.83 13.00
C LEU A 158 -6.07 -1.39 12.69
N MET A 159 -5.91 -0.51 13.69
CA MET A 159 -6.09 0.92 13.53
C MET A 159 -4.73 1.58 13.50
N SER A 160 -4.44 2.32 12.43
CA SER A 160 -3.18 3.06 12.33
C SER A 160 -3.42 4.55 12.10
N TYR A 161 -2.45 5.35 12.57
CA TYR A 161 -2.48 6.80 12.56
C TYR A 161 -1.21 7.30 11.85
N PRO A 162 -1.31 7.57 10.55
CA PRO A 162 -0.21 8.11 9.77
C PRO A 162 0.27 9.47 10.29
N ASP A 163 1.46 9.88 9.89
CA ASP A 163 2.01 11.18 10.22
C ASP A 163 1.38 12.34 9.40
N GLU A 164 1.80 13.57 9.69
CA GLU A 164 1.28 14.79 9.03
C GLU A 164 1.59 14.88 7.54
N SER A 165 2.49 14.05 7.00
CA SER A 165 2.78 14.00 5.57
C SER A 165 1.75 13.20 4.77
N SER A 166 0.94 12.37 5.45
CA SER A 166 -0.11 11.54 4.86
C SER A 166 -1.35 12.38 4.48
N GLY A 167 -2.05 11.94 3.46
CA GLY A 167 -3.39 12.42 3.13
C GLY A 167 -4.48 11.92 4.08
N TYR A 168 -4.16 10.95 4.95
CA TYR A 168 -5.09 10.33 5.88
C TYR A 168 -4.69 10.57 7.33
N VAL A 169 -5.66 10.71 8.22
CA VAL A 169 -5.46 10.87 9.67
C VAL A 169 -5.67 9.57 10.44
N LYS A 170 -6.35 8.61 9.81
CA LYS A 170 -6.65 7.31 10.39
C LYS A 170 -6.88 6.28 9.30
N VAL A 171 -6.40 5.06 9.51
CA VAL A 171 -6.61 3.91 8.63
C VAL A 171 -7.05 2.71 9.46
N ALA A 172 -8.18 2.10 9.07
CA ALA A 172 -8.65 0.86 9.67
C ALA A 172 -8.45 -0.29 8.69
N THR A 173 -7.67 -1.31 9.06
CA THR A 173 -7.38 -2.46 8.22
C THR A 173 -7.91 -3.73 8.87
N TYR A 174 -8.72 -4.48 8.11
CA TYR A 174 -9.32 -5.75 8.50
C TYR A 174 -8.57 -6.88 7.79
N ILE A 175 -7.75 -7.62 8.53
CA ILE A 175 -6.81 -8.59 7.99
C ILE A 175 -7.34 -10.00 8.25
N ASP A 176 -7.55 -10.78 7.21
CA ASP A 176 -7.97 -12.18 7.32
C ASP A 176 -6.95 -13.01 8.11
N LYS A 177 -7.40 -13.70 9.15
CA LYS A 177 -6.50 -14.45 10.04
C LYS A 177 -5.86 -15.67 9.39
N GLU A 178 -6.49 -16.25 8.39
CA GLU A 178 -6.01 -17.44 7.71
C GLU A 178 -4.96 -17.10 6.63
N THR A 179 -5.31 -16.17 5.73
CA THR A 179 -4.49 -15.84 4.57
C THR A 179 -3.59 -14.63 4.78
N CYS A 180 -3.85 -13.82 5.82
CA CYS A 180 -3.19 -12.53 6.08
C CYS A 180 -3.41 -11.49 4.96
N VAL A 181 -4.40 -11.67 4.11
CA VAL A 181 -4.81 -10.67 3.12
C VAL A 181 -5.72 -9.65 3.78
N PRO A 182 -5.50 -8.33 3.61
CA PRO A 182 -6.46 -7.31 4.02
C PRO A 182 -7.74 -7.42 3.18
N LEU A 183 -8.87 -7.78 3.84
CA LEU A 183 -10.17 -7.88 3.18
C LEU A 183 -10.86 -6.53 3.04
N LYS A 184 -10.56 -5.60 3.94
CA LYS A 184 -11.06 -4.23 3.89
C LYS A 184 -10.04 -3.27 4.49
N THR A 185 -9.88 -2.11 3.85
CA THR A 185 -9.14 -0.98 4.40
C THR A 185 -9.98 0.27 4.26
N GLU A 186 -10.18 0.99 5.34
CA GLU A 186 -10.93 2.25 5.41
C GLU A 186 -9.96 3.40 5.68
N LEU A 187 -9.95 4.40 4.81
CA LEU A 187 -9.04 5.52 4.83
C LEU A 187 -9.82 6.79 5.16
N TYR A 188 -9.46 7.43 6.26
CA TYR A 188 -10.16 8.61 6.80
C TYR A 188 -9.31 9.87 6.63
N GLU A 189 -9.90 10.90 6.04
CA GLU A 189 -9.27 12.22 5.94
C GLU A 189 -9.55 13.09 7.19
N SER A 190 -9.04 14.32 7.21
CA SER A 190 -9.25 15.27 8.29
C SER A 190 -10.75 15.45 8.58
N GLY A 191 -11.11 15.61 9.88
CA GLY A 191 -12.51 15.56 10.34
C GLY A 191 -13.05 14.14 10.57
N HIS A 192 -12.20 13.10 10.45
CA HIS A 192 -12.57 11.69 10.58
C HIS A 192 -13.63 11.22 9.57
N GLU A 193 -13.68 11.88 8.41
CA GLU A 193 -14.59 11.49 7.33
C GLU A 193 -13.99 10.31 6.56
N LEU A 194 -14.78 9.25 6.34
CA LEU A 194 -14.38 8.12 5.52
C LEU A 194 -14.26 8.57 4.06
N ARG A 195 -13.02 8.62 3.59
CA ARG A 195 -12.68 9.08 2.26
C ARG A 195 -12.70 7.98 1.23
N LYS A 196 -11.99 6.89 1.51
CA LYS A 196 -11.89 5.74 0.61
C LYS A 196 -12.10 4.43 1.35
N GLN A 197 -12.54 3.43 0.60
CA GLN A 197 -12.65 2.07 1.07
C GLN A 197 -12.06 1.13 0.01
N LEU A 198 -11.09 0.32 0.43
CA LEU A 198 -10.54 -0.78 -0.36
C LEU A 198 -11.18 -2.07 0.12
N THR A 199 -11.62 -2.94 -0.79
CA THR A 199 -12.26 -4.21 -0.46
C THR A 199 -11.75 -5.34 -1.34
N VAL A 200 -11.62 -6.52 -0.75
CA VAL A 200 -11.27 -7.79 -1.39
C VAL A 200 -12.36 -8.80 -1.04
N ASP A 201 -12.93 -9.45 -2.05
CA ASP A 201 -13.77 -10.62 -1.82
C ASP A 201 -12.88 -11.79 -1.41
N PRO A 202 -13.16 -12.49 -0.28
CA PRO A 202 -12.38 -13.68 0.10
C PRO A 202 -12.32 -14.75 -0.99
N ALA A 203 -13.34 -14.85 -1.85
CA ALA A 203 -13.36 -15.78 -2.98
C ALA A 203 -12.32 -15.43 -4.07
N GLU A 204 -11.84 -14.18 -4.09
CA GLU A 204 -10.81 -13.70 -5.01
C GLU A 204 -9.39 -13.79 -4.46
N ILE A 205 -9.18 -14.44 -3.30
CA ILE A 205 -7.83 -14.71 -2.78
C ILE A 205 -7.23 -15.90 -3.52
N ARG A 206 -6.02 -15.72 -4.02
CA ARG A 206 -5.21 -16.73 -4.71
C ARG A 206 -3.93 -17.00 -3.92
N HIS A 207 -3.33 -18.17 -4.18
CA HIS A 207 -2.07 -18.57 -3.55
C HIS A 207 -1.08 -19.02 -4.63
N GLN A 208 0.10 -18.42 -4.64
CA GLN A 208 1.17 -18.78 -5.57
C GLN A 208 2.54 -18.43 -4.96
N GLY A 209 3.53 -19.27 -5.17
CA GLY A 209 4.89 -19.02 -4.69
C GLY A 209 5.02 -18.82 -3.19
N GLY A 210 4.10 -19.40 -2.39
CA GLY A 210 4.10 -19.30 -0.93
C GLY A 210 3.42 -18.04 -0.37
N ILE A 211 2.88 -17.15 -1.22
CA ILE A 211 2.15 -15.95 -0.81
C ILE A 211 0.68 -16.00 -1.22
N TYR A 212 -0.19 -15.39 -0.40
CA TYR A 212 -1.57 -15.13 -0.74
C TYR A 212 -1.71 -13.69 -1.26
N TYR A 213 -2.50 -13.52 -2.32
CA TYR A 213 -2.77 -12.21 -2.90
C TYR A 213 -4.20 -12.13 -3.43
N PRO A 214 -4.82 -10.94 -3.47
CA PRO A 214 -6.12 -10.77 -4.11
C PRO A 214 -5.95 -10.77 -5.64
N SER A 215 -6.73 -11.59 -6.35
CA SER A 215 -6.83 -11.48 -7.82
C SER A 215 -7.69 -10.29 -8.26
N GLU A 216 -8.52 -9.77 -7.35
CA GLU A 216 -9.29 -8.54 -7.55
C GLU A 216 -9.33 -7.71 -6.27
N LEU A 217 -9.17 -6.40 -6.41
CA LEU A 217 -9.29 -5.39 -5.35
C LEU A 217 -10.12 -4.22 -5.88
N VAL A 218 -11.11 -3.77 -5.11
CA VAL A 218 -11.95 -2.62 -5.45
C VAL A 218 -11.64 -1.45 -4.51
N VAL A 219 -11.37 -0.28 -5.08
CA VAL A 219 -11.25 0.98 -4.36
C VAL A 219 -12.44 1.88 -4.68
N LYS A 220 -13.12 2.38 -3.66
CA LYS A 220 -14.17 3.39 -3.80
C LYS A 220 -13.73 4.69 -3.16
N ASP A 221 -13.75 5.79 -3.91
CA ASP A 221 -13.66 7.14 -3.38
C ASP A 221 -15.08 7.63 -3.08
N LEU A 222 -15.44 7.66 -1.80
CA LEU A 222 -16.80 7.99 -1.36
C LEU A 222 -17.12 9.47 -1.54
N LYS A 223 -16.12 10.33 -1.52
CA LYS A 223 -16.28 11.79 -1.72
C LYS A 223 -16.44 12.14 -3.18
N GLN A 224 -15.65 11.53 -4.06
CA GLN A 224 -15.74 11.73 -5.51
C GLN A 224 -16.84 10.90 -6.16
N LYS A 225 -17.30 9.84 -5.49
CA LYS A 225 -18.27 8.86 -6.01
C LYS A 225 -17.73 8.15 -7.26
N THR A 226 -16.48 7.74 -7.19
CA THR A 226 -15.74 7.03 -8.22
C THR A 226 -15.30 5.67 -7.71
N GLU A 227 -14.93 4.75 -8.58
CA GLU A 227 -14.52 3.40 -8.24
C GLU A 227 -13.43 2.93 -9.21
N THR A 228 -12.39 2.34 -8.67
CA THR A 228 -11.38 1.64 -9.47
C THR A 228 -11.29 0.18 -9.05
N ARG A 229 -11.43 -0.73 -10.00
CA ARG A 229 -11.21 -2.16 -9.82
C ARG A 229 -9.85 -2.54 -10.39
N LEU A 230 -8.98 -3.09 -9.54
CA LEU A 230 -7.70 -3.65 -9.90
C LEU A 230 -7.85 -5.16 -10.07
N ILE A 231 -7.43 -5.69 -11.21
CA ILE A 231 -7.45 -7.11 -11.53
C ILE A 231 -6.03 -7.57 -11.80
N VAL A 232 -5.58 -8.60 -11.08
CA VAL A 232 -4.28 -9.25 -11.30
C VAL A 232 -4.44 -10.36 -12.33
N ARG A 233 -3.71 -10.27 -13.45
CA ARG A 233 -3.79 -11.23 -14.57
C ARG A 233 -2.72 -12.31 -14.48
N ASN A 234 -1.48 -11.91 -14.22
CA ASN A 234 -0.36 -12.82 -14.12
C ASN A 234 0.48 -12.46 -12.91
N VAL A 235 1.01 -13.48 -12.23
CA VAL A 235 1.95 -13.33 -11.13
C VAL A 235 3.15 -14.22 -11.40
N SER A 236 4.34 -13.72 -11.14
CA SER A 236 5.60 -14.46 -11.20
C SER A 236 6.43 -14.13 -9.96
N ILE A 237 6.86 -15.16 -9.24
CA ILE A 237 7.66 -15.02 -8.02
C ILE A 237 9.05 -15.56 -8.30
N GLY A 238 10.10 -14.88 -7.79
CA GLY A 238 11.48 -15.29 -7.97
C GLY A 238 12.06 -15.02 -9.36
N THR A 239 11.37 -14.22 -10.20
CA THR A 239 11.88 -13.84 -11.53
C THR A 239 13.13 -12.98 -11.41
N GLU A 240 14.11 -13.23 -12.28
CA GLU A 240 15.32 -12.40 -12.34
C GLU A 240 14.98 -10.99 -12.85
N LEU A 241 15.25 -9.96 -12.03
CA LEU A 241 14.98 -8.57 -12.35
C LEU A 241 16.28 -7.75 -12.23
N GLY A 242 16.63 -7.04 -13.31
CA GLY A 242 17.79 -6.17 -13.37
C GLY A 242 17.68 -4.98 -12.41
N ASN A 243 18.78 -4.53 -11.84
CA ASN A 243 18.80 -3.40 -10.90
C ASN A 243 18.41 -2.07 -11.55
N ASP A 244 18.68 -1.91 -12.85
CA ASP A 244 18.37 -0.70 -13.62
C ASP A 244 16.86 -0.38 -13.62
N LEU A 245 16.02 -1.42 -13.50
CA LEU A 245 14.58 -1.28 -13.40
C LEU A 245 14.13 -0.47 -12.17
N PHE A 246 14.94 -0.48 -11.11
CA PHE A 246 14.66 0.11 -9.81
C PHE A 246 15.59 1.28 -9.47
N ASP A 247 16.23 1.87 -10.48
CA ASP A 247 17.15 3.00 -10.35
C ASP A 247 16.47 4.28 -10.89
N ALA A 248 16.34 5.30 -10.04
CA ALA A 248 15.69 6.56 -10.41
C ALA A 248 16.41 7.27 -11.57
N ASP A 249 17.74 7.19 -11.64
CA ASP A 249 18.55 7.83 -12.69
C ASP A 249 18.42 7.09 -14.03
N LYS A 250 18.12 5.80 -13.99
CA LYS A 250 17.90 4.93 -15.14
C LYS A 250 16.44 4.72 -15.50
N LEU A 251 15.51 5.26 -14.71
CA LEU A 251 14.07 5.02 -14.83
C LEU A 251 13.55 5.31 -16.25
N LYS A 252 14.12 6.28 -16.95
CA LYS A 252 13.73 6.65 -18.31
C LYS A 252 14.04 5.57 -19.35
N GLN A 253 15.13 4.82 -19.18
CA GLN A 253 15.71 3.94 -20.21
C GLN A 253 15.79 2.47 -19.78
N ALA A 254 15.37 2.14 -18.54
CA ALA A 254 15.40 0.78 -18.05
C ALA A 254 14.59 -0.14 -18.97
N GLU A 255 15.16 -1.28 -19.32
CA GLU A 255 14.50 -2.32 -20.09
C GLU A 255 13.38 -2.96 -19.26
N ILE A 256 12.22 -3.15 -19.87
CA ILE A 256 11.03 -3.71 -19.19
C ILE A 256 10.97 -5.19 -19.53
N PRO A 257 11.19 -6.09 -18.55
CA PRO A 257 11.11 -7.52 -18.79
C PRO A 257 9.65 -7.95 -19.02
N ALA A 258 9.44 -8.93 -19.91
CA ALA A 258 8.14 -9.54 -20.08
C ALA A 258 7.74 -10.37 -18.85
N ILE A 259 6.48 -10.28 -18.45
CA ILE A 259 5.92 -11.12 -17.39
C ILE A 259 5.30 -12.35 -18.05
N THR A 260 5.88 -13.50 -17.78
CA THR A 260 5.35 -14.79 -18.20
C THR A 260 4.58 -15.43 -17.05
N ALA A 261 3.37 -15.91 -17.33
CA ALA A 261 2.62 -16.68 -16.34
C ALA A 261 3.45 -17.90 -15.90
N GLN A 262 3.63 -18.07 -14.62
CA GLN A 262 4.17 -19.31 -14.06
C GLN A 262 3.03 -20.33 -13.91
N PRO A 263 3.25 -21.61 -14.29
CA PRO A 263 2.23 -22.64 -14.21
C PRO A 263 1.76 -22.93 -12.78
#